data_4952fdf407b381f89f56caf597824b49
#
_entry.id   4952fdf407b381f89f56caf597824b49
#
_cell.length_a   1.000
_cell.length_b   1.000
_cell.length_c   1.000
_cell.angle_alpha   90.00
_cell.angle_beta   90.00
_cell.angle_gamma   90.00
#
_symmetry.space_group_name_H-M   'P 1'
#
loop_
_entity.id
_entity.type
_entity.pdbx_description
1 polymer ?
#
loop_
_entity_poly.entity_id
_entity_poly.type
_entity_poly.pdbx_seq_one_letter_code
_entity_poly.pdbx_strand_id
1 'polypeptide(L)'
;MPRKGEVPKRIAETDPRYTEEPPEVRRRVTKFINTVMSQGKKSIAEKIVYGAFDIVAAKSKEEPVKVFERALTNVKPKLEVKSRRVGGSTYQVPVDVRPERSQALGMRWLVIYSRDRGEKTMQEKLAAELMDAANNRGNACKKREDTHKMAEANKAFAHYRW
;
A
#
# COMPACT_ATOMS: atom_id res chain seq x y z
N MET A 1 23.04 19.82 -11.87
CA MET A 1 24.07 19.11 -11.09
C MET A 1 23.40 18.09 -10.20
N PRO A 2 23.84 16.83 -10.16
CA PRO A 2 23.31 15.88 -9.21
C PRO A 2 23.66 16.35 -7.79
N ARG A 3 22.67 16.30 -6.88
CA ARG A 3 22.90 16.62 -5.46
C ARG A 3 23.91 15.62 -4.90
N LYS A 4 25.08 16.10 -4.52
CA LYS A 4 26.06 15.31 -3.75
C LYS A 4 25.56 15.27 -2.29
N GLY A 5 25.15 14.11 -1.83
CA GLY A 5 24.74 13.82 -0.46
C GLY A 5 23.44 13.02 -0.39
N GLU A 6 23.36 12.07 0.51
CA GLU A 6 22.12 11.39 0.83
C GLU A 6 21.12 12.38 1.41
N VAL A 7 19.99 12.54 0.74
CA VAL A 7 18.86 13.27 1.32
C VAL A 7 18.40 12.47 2.53
N PRO A 8 18.37 13.05 3.75
CA PRO A 8 17.90 12.33 4.93
C PRO A 8 16.51 11.77 4.66
N LYS A 9 16.34 10.46 4.81
CA LYS A 9 15.02 9.84 4.69
C LYS A 9 14.13 10.42 5.77
N ARG A 10 13.03 11.05 5.39
CA ARG A 10 12.02 11.49 6.36
C ARG A 10 11.43 10.25 7.02
N ILE A 11 11.80 10.04 8.27
CA ILE A 11 11.23 8.98 9.10
C ILE A 11 9.88 9.49 9.58
N ALA A 12 8.82 8.75 9.29
CA ALA A 12 7.48 9.07 9.81
C ALA A 12 7.49 8.96 11.34
N GLU A 13 6.81 9.89 12.00
CA GLU A 13 6.58 9.83 13.44
C GLU A 13 5.81 8.55 13.82
N THR A 14 5.98 8.09 15.04
CA THR A 14 5.23 6.96 15.57
C THR A 14 3.80 7.39 15.89
N ASP A 15 2.82 6.56 15.54
CA ASP A 15 1.43 6.83 15.85
C ASP A 15 1.19 6.87 17.36
N PRO A 16 0.54 7.91 17.92
CA PRO A 16 0.33 8.06 19.37
C PRO A 16 -0.76 7.13 19.92
N ARG A 17 -1.67 6.64 19.09
CA ARG A 17 -2.83 5.83 19.54
C ARG A 17 -2.46 4.40 19.91
N TYR A 18 -1.49 3.82 19.20
CA TYR A 18 -1.13 2.40 19.34
C TYR A 18 0.21 2.23 20.06
N THR A 19 0.30 2.72 21.30
CA THR A 19 1.55 2.75 22.07
C THR A 19 2.11 1.37 22.42
N GLU A 20 1.27 0.35 22.47
CA GLU A 20 1.65 -1.04 22.76
C GLU A 20 2.34 -1.72 21.56
N GLU A 21 2.13 -1.19 20.36
CA GLU A 21 2.70 -1.76 19.14
C GLU A 21 4.15 -1.32 18.93
N PRO A 22 4.97 -2.17 18.25
CA PRO A 22 6.34 -1.83 17.90
C PRO A 22 6.43 -0.51 17.11
N PRO A 23 7.50 0.29 17.29
CA PRO A 23 7.65 1.57 16.62
C PRO A 23 7.53 1.50 15.08
N GLU A 24 7.97 0.40 14.48
CA GLU A 24 7.89 0.19 13.03
C GLU A 24 6.43 0.05 12.54
N VAL A 25 5.61 -0.68 13.28
CA VAL A 25 4.18 -0.84 13.01
C VAL A 25 3.48 0.50 13.13
N ARG A 26 3.75 1.23 14.21
CA ARG A 26 3.21 2.57 14.46
C ARG A 26 3.58 3.57 13.35
N ARG A 27 4.81 3.52 12.85
CA ARG A 27 5.23 4.33 11.68
C ARG A 27 4.49 3.95 10.40
N ARG A 28 4.16 2.67 10.22
CA ARG A 28 3.33 2.23 9.07
C ARG A 28 1.92 2.79 9.14
N VAL A 29 1.32 2.83 10.32
CA VAL A 29 0.00 3.47 10.52
C VAL A 29 0.07 4.96 10.17
N THR A 30 1.07 5.70 10.67
CA THR A 30 1.27 7.11 10.31
C THR A 30 1.48 7.30 8.80
N LYS A 31 2.26 6.46 8.16
CA LYS A 31 2.44 6.49 6.69
C LYS A 31 1.13 6.22 5.95
N PHE A 32 0.32 5.33 6.47
CA PHE A 32 -0.99 5.04 5.90
C PHE A 32 -1.95 6.23 6.02
N ILE A 33 -1.99 6.88 7.18
CA ILE A 33 -2.73 8.13 7.39
C ILE A 33 -2.28 9.20 6.39
N ASN A 34 -0.98 9.37 6.20
CA ASN A 34 -0.43 10.31 5.22
C ASN A 34 -0.80 9.94 3.77
N THR A 35 -0.97 8.66 3.46
CA THR A 35 -1.42 8.19 2.14
C THR A 35 -2.90 8.46 1.90
N VAL A 36 -3.72 8.37 2.94
CA VAL A 36 -5.15 8.71 2.89
C VAL A 36 -5.37 10.22 2.79
N MET A 37 -4.48 10.99 3.40
CA MET A 37 -4.57 12.45 3.47
C MET A 37 -4.66 13.09 2.08
N SER A 38 -5.56 14.07 1.94
CA SER A 38 -5.71 14.90 0.77
C SER A 38 -5.62 16.38 1.17
N GLN A 39 -4.97 17.20 0.35
CA GLN A 39 -4.84 18.66 0.56
C GLN A 39 -4.27 19.06 1.93
N GLY A 40 -3.43 18.23 2.53
CA GLY A 40 -2.81 18.49 3.84
C GLY A 40 -3.77 18.38 5.04
N LYS A 41 -4.99 17.88 4.86
CA LYS A 41 -6.01 17.75 5.92
C LYS A 41 -5.75 16.51 6.78
N LYS A 42 -4.70 16.55 7.59
CA LYS A 42 -4.25 15.39 8.39
C LYS A 42 -5.28 14.95 9.43
N SER A 43 -5.91 15.86 10.14
CA SER A 43 -6.91 15.53 11.16
C SER A 43 -8.11 14.76 10.59
N ILE A 44 -8.52 15.07 9.37
CA ILE A 44 -9.59 14.33 8.67
C ILE A 44 -9.11 12.93 8.29
N ALA A 45 -7.88 12.79 7.77
CA ALA A 45 -7.29 11.51 7.44
C ALA A 45 -7.14 10.60 8.69
N GLU A 46 -6.74 11.16 9.82
CA GLU A 46 -6.69 10.45 11.10
C GLU A 46 -8.07 9.94 11.52
N LYS A 47 -9.09 10.78 11.46
CA LYS A 47 -10.48 10.37 11.75
C LYS A 47 -10.96 9.26 10.83
N ILE A 48 -10.61 9.29 9.55
CA ILE A 48 -10.97 8.24 8.59
C ILE A 48 -10.28 6.92 8.94
N VAL A 49 -8.98 6.93 9.15
CA VAL A 49 -8.21 5.70 9.43
C VAL A 49 -8.61 5.12 10.79
N TYR A 50 -8.69 5.92 11.83
CA TYR A 50 -9.08 5.43 13.16
C TYR A 50 -10.52 4.94 13.17
N GLY A 51 -11.45 5.65 12.51
CA GLY A 51 -12.83 5.20 12.38
C GLY A 51 -12.93 3.89 11.57
N ALA A 52 -12.14 3.72 10.53
CA ALA A 52 -12.06 2.47 9.80
C ALA A 52 -11.53 1.33 10.68
N PHE A 53 -10.52 1.59 11.50
CA PHE A 53 -9.96 0.60 12.43
C PHE A 53 -10.95 0.21 13.52
N ASP A 54 -11.75 1.16 14.04
CA ASP A 54 -12.82 0.88 14.99
C ASP A 54 -13.91 -0.02 14.37
N ILE A 55 -14.27 0.22 13.11
CA ILE A 55 -15.22 -0.64 12.36
C ILE A 55 -14.65 -2.04 12.16
N VAL A 56 -13.36 -2.14 11.79
CA VAL A 56 -12.67 -3.44 11.63
C VAL A 56 -12.67 -4.20 12.96
N ALA A 57 -12.32 -3.57 14.06
CA ALA A 57 -12.33 -4.20 15.39
C ALA A 57 -13.73 -4.71 15.77
N ALA A 58 -14.79 -3.92 15.51
CA ALA A 58 -16.15 -4.31 15.80
C ALA A 58 -16.64 -5.51 14.97
N LYS A 59 -16.25 -5.57 13.69
CA LYS A 59 -16.72 -6.61 12.76
C LYS A 59 -15.88 -7.90 12.82
N SER A 60 -14.55 -7.77 12.87
CA SER A 60 -13.65 -8.92 12.86
C SER A 60 -13.38 -9.52 14.23
N LYS A 61 -13.63 -8.73 15.30
CA LYS A 61 -13.26 -9.06 16.70
C LYS A 61 -11.75 -9.33 16.87
N GLU A 62 -10.95 -8.90 15.92
CA GLU A 62 -9.49 -8.95 15.93
C GLU A 62 -8.93 -7.55 16.17
N GLU A 63 -7.68 -7.49 16.55
CA GLU A 63 -6.97 -6.22 16.69
C GLU A 63 -6.80 -5.55 15.32
N PRO A 64 -7.26 -4.30 15.14
CA PRO A 64 -7.34 -3.66 13.83
C PRO A 64 -5.96 -3.47 13.18
N VAL A 65 -4.92 -3.26 13.98
CA VAL A 65 -3.55 -3.10 13.49
C VAL A 65 -3.03 -4.41 12.88
N LYS A 66 -3.35 -5.56 13.47
CA LYS A 66 -2.99 -6.87 12.92
C LYS A 66 -3.71 -7.16 11.61
N VAL A 67 -4.99 -6.80 11.53
CA VAL A 67 -5.75 -6.91 10.28
C VAL A 67 -5.15 -6.01 9.19
N PHE A 68 -4.78 -4.79 9.53
CA PHE A 68 -4.10 -3.86 8.62
C PHE A 68 -2.75 -4.41 8.13
N GLU A 69 -1.90 -4.92 9.02
CA GLU A 69 -0.61 -5.51 8.65
C GLU A 69 -0.78 -6.73 7.72
N ARG A 70 -1.75 -7.59 8.01
CA ARG A 70 -2.10 -8.73 7.16
C ARG A 70 -2.61 -8.29 5.80
N ALA A 71 -3.52 -7.32 5.75
CA ALA A 71 -4.02 -6.73 4.52
C ALA A 71 -2.88 -6.12 3.67
N LEU A 72 -2.02 -5.33 4.30
CA LEU A 72 -0.88 -4.72 3.63
C LEU A 72 0.08 -5.79 3.08
N THR A 73 0.36 -6.83 3.84
CA THR A 73 1.21 -7.95 3.40
C THR A 73 0.62 -8.67 2.20
N ASN A 74 -0.70 -8.85 2.17
CA ASN A 74 -1.40 -9.49 1.06
C ASN A 74 -1.46 -8.61 -0.21
N VAL A 75 -1.39 -7.30 -0.08
CA VAL A 75 -1.47 -6.36 -1.23
C VAL A 75 -0.09 -5.97 -1.77
N LYS A 76 0.97 -6.10 -0.99
CA LYS A 76 2.33 -5.74 -1.42
C LYS A 76 2.76 -6.50 -2.68
N PRO A 77 3.14 -5.82 -3.78
CA PRO A 77 3.69 -6.48 -4.95
C PRO A 77 5.16 -6.85 -4.74
N LYS A 78 5.55 -8.02 -5.20
CA LYS A 78 6.97 -8.46 -5.24
C LYS A 78 7.63 -8.09 -6.56
N LEU A 79 6.86 -8.07 -7.63
CA LEU A 79 7.30 -7.78 -9.00
C LEU A 79 6.50 -6.62 -9.58
N GLU A 80 7.13 -5.82 -10.40
CA GLU A 80 6.48 -4.81 -11.24
C GLU A 80 7.06 -4.88 -12.65
N VAL A 81 6.40 -4.24 -13.61
CA VAL A 81 6.87 -4.14 -14.99
C VAL A 81 7.30 -2.71 -15.25
N LYS A 82 8.52 -2.54 -15.79
CA LYS A 82 9.04 -1.24 -16.19
C LYS A 82 9.31 -1.23 -17.69
N SER A 83 8.95 -0.14 -18.35
CA SER A 83 9.26 0.07 -19.75
C SER A 83 10.74 0.38 -19.93
N ARG A 84 11.39 -0.33 -20.85
CA ARG A 84 12.77 -0.07 -21.28
C ARG A 84 12.86 -0.02 -22.79
N ARG A 85 13.54 0.98 -23.31
CA ARG A 85 13.79 1.10 -24.74
C ARG A 85 15.13 0.46 -25.10
N VAL A 86 15.10 -0.51 -26.01
CA VAL A 86 16.27 -1.23 -26.50
C VAL A 86 16.19 -1.30 -28.01
N GLY A 87 17.21 -0.80 -28.71
CA GLY A 87 17.28 -0.86 -30.19
C GLY A 87 16.09 -0.21 -30.91
N GLY A 88 15.51 0.88 -30.34
CA GLY A 88 14.36 1.57 -30.91
C GLY A 88 13.00 0.99 -30.54
N SER A 89 12.93 -0.20 -29.96
CA SER A 89 11.70 -0.83 -29.47
C SER A 89 11.56 -0.70 -27.97
N THR A 90 10.31 -0.58 -27.49
CA THR A 90 9.99 -0.50 -26.08
C THR A 90 9.55 -1.87 -25.56
N TYR A 91 10.22 -2.36 -24.54
CA TYR A 91 9.91 -3.63 -23.87
C TYR A 91 9.43 -3.40 -22.45
N GLN A 92 8.47 -4.21 -22.02
CA GLN A 92 8.02 -4.25 -20.63
C GLN A 92 8.88 -5.26 -19.87
N VAL A 93 9.76 -4.77 -19.01
CA VAL A 93 10.74 -5.59 -18.30
C VAL A 93 10.30 -5.84 -16.89
N PRO A 94 10.14 -7.11 -16.43
CA PRO A 94 9.81 -7.42 -15.06
C PRO A 94 11.01 -7.15 -14.15
N VAL A 95 10.77 -6.46 -13.05
CA VAL A 95 11.79 -6.12 -12.04
C VAL A 95 11.25 -6.38 -10.64
N ASP A 96 12.16 -6.73 -9.73
CA ASP A 96 11.83 -6.89 -8.33
C ASP A 96 11.54 -5.52 -7.69
N VAL A 97 10.54 -5.47 -6.84
CA VAL A 97 10.15 -4.24 -6.15
C VAL A 97 10.89 -4.15 -4.82
N ARG A 98 11.58 -3.03 -4.58
CA ARG A 98 12.23 -2.78 -3.28
C ARG A 98 11.18 -2.77 -2.16
N PRO A 99 11.51 -3.26 -0.94
CA PRO A 99 10.54 -3.35 0.17
C PRO A 99 9.82 -2.04 0.49
N GLU A 100 10.52 -0.91 0.48
CA GLU A 100 9.94 0.41 0.74
C GLU A 100 8.91 0.81 -0.33
N ARG A 101 9.21 0.55 -1.59
CA ARG A 101 8.31 0.81 -2.71
C ARG A 101 7.12 -0.15 -2.70
N SER A 102 7.35 -1.43 -2.41
CA SER A 102 6.30 -2.43 -2.27
C SER A 102 5.28 -2.02 -1.22
N GLN A 103 5.75 -1.56 -0.05
CA GLN A 103 4.89 -1.03 1.00
C GLN A 103 4.12 0.21 0.56
N ALA A 104 4.76 1.16 -0.10
CA ALA A 104 4.11 2.37 -0.60
C ALA A 104 3.04 2.08 -1.65
N LEU A 105 3.31 1.13 -2.56
CA LEU A 105 2.34 0.67 -3.55
C LEU A 105 1.15 -0.03 -2.90
N GLY A 106 1.40 -0.92 -1.93
CA GLY A 106 0.35 -1.61 -1.18
C GLY A 106 -0.60 -0.63 -0.48
N MET A 107 -0.06 0.35 0.23
CA MET A 107 -0.85 1.39 0.89
C MET A 107 -1.66 2.21 -0.13
N ARG A 108 -1.04 2.62 -1.22
CA ARG A 108 -1.70 3.40 -2.29
C ARG A 108 -2.85 2.62 -2.91
N TRP A 109 -2.67 1.35 -3.21
CA TRP A 109 -3.73 0.53 -3.80
C TRP A 109 -4.89 0.31 -2.83
N LEU A 110 -4.61 0.06 -1.55
CA LEU A 110 -5.67 -0.02 -0.53
C LEU A 110 -6.52 1.26 -0.51
N VAL A 111 -5.90 2.43 -0.57
CA VAL A 111 -6.63 3.72 -0.56
C VAL A 111 -7.40 3.94 -1.86
N ILE A 112 -6.78 3.70 -3.02
CA ILE A 112 -7.43 3.91 -4.32
C ILE A 112 -8.67 3.02 -4.44
N TYR A 113 -8.52 1.73 -4.21
CA TYR A 113 -9.64 0.78 -4.37
C TYR A 113 -10.68 0.88 -3.27
N SER A 114 -10.33 1.41 -2.08
CA SER A 114 -11.34 1.75 -1.09
C SER A 114 -12.23 2.90 -1.56
N ARG A 115 -11.68 3.91 -2.24
CA ARG A 115 -12.47 5.03 -2.78
C ARG A 115 -13.49 4.60 -3.82
N ASP A 116 -13.18 3.59 -4.60
CA ASP A 116 -14.04 3.06 -5.68
C ASP A 116 -15.18 2.17 -5.15
N ARG A 117 -15.23 1.88 -3.85
CA ARG A 117 -16.28 1.04 -3.25
C ARG A 117 -17.61 1.78 -3.12
N GLY A 118 -18.69 1.00 -3.03
CA GLY A 118 -20.07 1.52 -2.98
C GLY A 118 -20.58 1.90 -1.58
N GLU A 119 -19.80 1.67 -0.50
CA GLU A 119 -20.21 2.05 0.85
C GLU A 119 -20.38 3.58 0.99
N LYS A 120 -21.14 4.01 2.00
CA LYS A 120 -21.55 5.41 2.12
C LYS A 120 -20.39 6.32 2.57
N THR A 121 -19.66 5.93 3.58
CA THR A 121 -18.58 6.75 4.17
C THR A 121 -17.20 6.21 3.81
N MET A 122 -16.19 7.08 3.78
CA MET A 122 -14.81 6.65 3.52
C MET A 122 -14.29 5.71 4.62
N GLN A 123 -14.74 5.86 5.85
CA GLN A 123 -14.40 4.96 6.96
C GLN A 123 -14.92 3.53 6.69
N GLU A 124 -16.16 3.40 6.25
CA GLU A 124 -16.76 2.12 5.88
C GLU A 124 -16.08 1.48 4.67
N LYS A 125 -15.81 2.28 3.62
CA LYS A 125 -15.09 1.86 2.42
C LYS A 125 -13.71 1.30 2.76
N LEU A 126 -12.96 2.03 3.57
CA LEU A 126 -11.60 1.64 3.96
C LEU A 126 -11.62 0.40 4.85
N ALA A 127 -12.53 0.32 5.82
CA ALA A 127 -12.69 -0.85 6.67
C ALA A 127 -13.03 -2.10 5.87
N ALA A 128 -13.96 -2.00 4.93
CA ALA A 128 -14.36 -3.12 4.07
C ALA A 128 -13.21 -3.59 3.18
N GLU A 129 -12.45 -2.66 2.56
CA GLU A 129 -11.30 -3.03 1.74
C GLU A 129 -10.18 -3.68 2.57
N LEU A 130 -9.92 -3.19 3.79
CA LEU A 130 -8.93 -3.80 4.69
C LEU A 130 -9.32 -5.22 5.09
N MET A 131 -10.59 -5.47 5.43
CA MET A 131 -11.07 -6.81 5.77
C MET A 131 -11.00 -7.77 4.58
N ASP A 132 -11.40 -7.31 3.39
CA ASP A 132 -11.32 -8.12 2.18
C ASP A 132 -9.86 -8.43 1.83
N ALA A 133 -8.98 -7.43 1.86
CA ALA A 133 -7.56 -7.61 1.59
C ALA A 133 -6.87 -8.53 2.62
N ALA A 134 -7.24 -8.46 3.89
CA ALA A 134 -6.74 -9.38 4.92
C ALA A 134 -7.10 -10.85 4.62
N ASN A 135 -8.21 -11.08 3.91
CA ASN A 135 -8.66 -12.39 3.46
C ASN A 135 -8.26 -12.72 2.00
N ASN A 136 -7.27 -12.01 1.44
CA ASN A 136 -6.85 -12.15 0.04
C ASN A 136 -7.97 -11.92 -0.99
N ARG A 137 -8.90 -11.05 -0.68
CA ARG A 137 -10.01 -10.64 -1.54
C ARG A 137 -9.96 -9.15 -1.82
N GLY A 138 -10.85 -8.68 -2.67
CA GLY A 138 -10.94 -7.26 -2.99
C GLY A 138 -10.06 -6.82 -4.17
N ASN A 139 -10.32 -5.60 -4.63
CA ASN A 139 -9.70 -5.06 -5.83
C ASN A 139 -8.20 -4.72 -5.64
N ALA A 140 -7.78 -4.40 -4.43
CA ALA A 140 -6.37 -4.16 -4.13
C ALA A 140 -5.53 -5.44 -4.30
N CYS A 141 -6.02 -6.58 -3.83
CA CYS A 141 -5.39 -7.88 -4.06
C CYS A 141 -5.40 -8.26 -5.54
N LYS A 142 -6.52 -8.04 -6.23
CA LYS A 142 -6.62 -8.25 -7.67
C LYS A 142 -5.57 -7.44 -8.44
N LYS A 143 -5.37 -6.17 -8.07
CA LYS A 143 -4.32 -5.33 -8.68
C LYS A 143 -2.92 -5.92 -8.52
N ARG A 144 -2.60 -6.44 -7.33
CA ARG A 144 -1.34 -7.15 -7.12
C ARG A 144 -1.21 -8.36 -8.05
N GLU A 145 -2.26 -9.18 -8.13
CA GLU A 145 -2.29 -10.37 -9.00
C GLU A 145 -2.12 -10.01 -10.46
N ASP A 146 -2.82 -9.00 -10.95
CA ASP A 146 -2.70 -8.52 -12.33
C ASP A 146 -1.29 -8.01 -12.62
N THR A 147 -0.67 -7.29 -11.67
CA THR A 147 0.71 -6.83 -11.79
C THR A 147 1.69 -7.99 -11.86
N HIS A 148 1.50 -9.02 -11.03
CA HIS A 148 2.33 -10.23 -11.06
C HIS A 148 2.13 -11.02 -12.34
N LYS A 149 0.89 -11.17 -12.85
CA LYS A 149 0.59 -11.82 -14.14
C LYS A 149 1.26 -11.10 -15.30
N MET A 150 1.21 -9.75 -15.32
CA MET A 150 1.93 -8.98 -16.34
C MET A 150 3.45 -9.19 -16.27
N ALA A 151 4.02 -9.23 -15.07
CA ALA A 151 5.44 -9.50 -14.90
C ALA A 151 5.83 -10.91 -15.38
N GLU A 152 5.00 -11.90 -15.11
CA GLU A 152 5.20 -13.28 -15.56
C GLU A 152 5.07 -13.41 -17.06
N ALA A 153 4.05 -12.78 -17.67
CA ALA A 153 3.87 -12.77 -19.13
C ALA A 153 5.06 -12.14 -19.87
N ASN A 154 5.74 -11.18 -19.25
CA ASN A 154 6.93 -10.52 -19.80
C ASN A 154 8.26 -11.13 -19.30
N LYS A 155 8.23 -12.30 -18.69
CA LYS A 155 9.42 -12.97 -18.13
C LYS A 155 10.53 -13.19 -19.16
N ALA A 156 10.16 -13.40 -20.42
CA ALA A 156 11.13 -13.54 -21.52
C ALA A 156 12.04 -12.31 -21.70
N PHE A 157 11.61 -11.13 -21.29
CA PHE A 157 12.36 -9.88 -21.36
C PHE A 157 13.17 -9.57 -20.08
N ALA A 158 13.21 -10.48 -19.12
CA ALA A 158 13.93 -10.28 -17.85
C ALA A 158 15.44 -10.04 -18.05
N HIS A 159 16.02 -10.56 -19.14
CA HIS A 159 17.44 -10.34 -19.48
C HIS A 159 17.74 -8.88 -19.92
N TYR A 160 16.73 -8.06 -20.18
CA TYR A 160 16.89 -6.61 -20.44
C TYR A 160 16.95 -5.77 -19.17
N ARG A 161 17.04 -6.38 -17.98
CA ARG A 161 17.26 -5.64 -16.72
C ARG A 161 18.53 -4.79 -16.79
N TRP A 162 18.50 -3.64 -16.11
CA TRP A 162 19.67 -2.78 -15.91
C TRP A 162 20.06 -2.70 -14.45
#